data_f27a0ebacb40f3d737020301e921963f
#
_entry.id   f27a0ebacb40f3d737020301e921963f
#
_cell.length_a   1.000
_cell.length_b   1.000
_cell.length_c   1.000
_cell.angle_alpha   90.00
_cell.angle_beta   90.00
_cell.angle_gamma   90.00
#
_symmetry.space_group_name_H-M   'P 1'
#
loop_
_entity.id
_entity.type
_entity.pdbx_description
1 polymer ?
#
loop_
_entity_poly.entity_id
_entity_poly.type
_entity_poly.pdbx_seq_one_letter_code
_entity_poly.pdbx_strand_id
1 'polypeptide(L)'
;MCHEVGLDAGEVVTGSQIEDMSDDELAALAKRTTLFARLAPLHKERIVTLLKREGHVVGFMGDGINDAPALRAADIGISVDGAVDIAREAADIILLEKSLMVLEEGVIEGRRTFANMLKYIKMTASSNFGNVFSVLVASAFLPFLPMLPLHLLIQNLLYDVSQVAIPFDNVDDEQIQKPQRWNPSELGRFMVFFGPISSIFDILTFCLMWWVFQANVPEAQTLFQSGWFIEGLLSQTLIVHMIRTRRIPFVQSRAAWPLFAMTLVVMLVGIALPFSPLAGYLQLQALPLSYFPWLIAILAGYMTLTQMVKGFYSRRYGWQ
;
A
#
# COMPACT_ATOMS: atom_id res chain seq x y z
N MET A 1 -1.34 -22.61 34.89
CA MET A 1 -1.18 -22.42 33.43
C MET A 1 -1.62 -21.03 32.98
N CYS A 2 -2.92 -20.62 33.00
CA CYS A 2 -3.32 -19.26 32.57
C CYS A 2 -2.67 -18.15 33.39
N HIS A 3 -2.59 -18.29 34.71
CA HIS A 3 -1.87 -17.39 35.60
C HIS A 3 -0.35 -17.29 35.31
N GLU A 4 0.27 -18.38 34.88
CA GLU A 4 1.71 -18.43 34.57
C GLU A 4 2.06 -17.65 33.29
N VAL A 5 1.10 -17.53 32.35
CA VAL A 5 1.26 -16.76 31.11
C VAL A 5 0.60 -15.37 31.16
N GLY A 6 0.13 -14.93 32.36
CA GLY A 6 -0.44 -13.61 32.55
C GLY A 6 -1.82 -13.41 31.91
N LEU A 7 -2.51 -14.50 31.55
CA LEU A 7 -3.87 -14.46 30.99
C LEU A 7 -4.89 -14.46 32.14
N ASP A 8 -5.74 -13.44 32.18
CA ASP A 8 -6.96 -13.47 32.98
C ASP A 8 -7.95 -14.42 32.30
N ALA A 9 -8.13 -15.61 32.90
CA ALA A 9 -8.99 -16.64 32.35
C ALA A 9 -10.49 -16.27 32.40
N GLY A 10 -10.86 -15.32 33.26
CA GLY A 10 -12.27 -14.98 33.47
C GLY A 10 -13.13 -16.20 33.81
N GLU A 11 -14.33 -16.23 33.27
CA GLU A 11 -15.23 -17.39 33.35
C GLU A 11 -14.86 -18.44 32.31
N VAL A 12 -14.66 -19.69 32.75
CA VAL A 12 -14.37 -20.82 31.84
C VAL A 12 -15.68 -21.40 31.34
N VAL A 13 -15.87 -21.45 30.05
CA VAL A 13 -17.06 -22.04 29.41
C VAL A 13 -16.75 -23.46 28.94
N THR A 14 -17.64 -24.43 29.29
CA THR A 14 -17.45 -25.82 28.91
C THR A 14 -18.33 -26.22 27.70
N GLY A 15 -17.94 -27.32 27.03
CA GLY A 15 -18.70 -27.84 25.89
C GLY A 15 -20.16 -28.15 26.22
N SER A 16 -20.43 -28.68 27.41
CA SER A 16 -21.82 -28.98 27.87
C SER A 16 -22.67 -27.71 28.00
N GLN A 17 -22.11 -26.61 28.44
CA GLN A 17 -22.84 -25.34 28.49
C GLN A 17 -23.12 -24.77 27.08
N ILE A 18 -22.26 -25.04 26.10
CA ILE A 18 -22.42 -24.61 24.71
C ILE A 18 -23.54 -25.39 24.01
N GLU A 19 -23.73 -26.67 24.33
CA GLU A 19 -24.77 -27.49 23.71
C GLU A 19 -26.19 -26.94 23.92
N ASP A 20 -26.45 -26.37 25.09
CA ASP A 20 -27.77 -25.85 25.45
C ASP A 20 -27.98 -24.37 25.00
N MET A 21 -26.95 -23.70 24.48
CA MET A 21 -27.01 -22.29 24.06
C MET A 21 -27.50 -22.14 22.61
N SER A 22 -28.32 -21.12 22.39
CA SER A 22 -28.60 -20.64 21.03
C SER A 22 -27.37 -20.02 20.39
N ASP A 23 -27.39 -19.87 19.07
CA ASP A 23 -26.27 -19.24 18.34
C ASP A 23 -26.01 -17.79 18.75
N ASP A 24 -27.08 -17.04 19.03
CA ASP A 24 -26.95 -15.63 19.42
C ASP A 24 -26.39 -15.50 20.86
N GLU A 25 -26.78 -16.37 21.76
CA GLU A 25 -26.21 -16.44 23.13
C GLU A 25 -24.72 -16.82 23.09
N LEU A 26 -24.38 -17.83 22.29
CA LEU A 26 -22.99 -18.26 22.13
C LEU A 26 -22.12 -17.20 21.46
N ALA A 27 -22.63 -16.50 20.46
CA ALA A 27 -21.92 -15.39 19.82
C ALA A 27 -21.64 -14.24 20.79
N ALA A 28 -22.64 -13.88 21.63
CA ALA A 28 -22.46 -12.86 22.65
C ALA A 28 -21.45 -13.29 23.74
N LEU A 29 -21.47 -14.57 24.10
CA LEU A 29 -20.55 -15.16 25.08
C LEU A 29 -19.12 -15.21 24.52
N ALA A 30 -18.94 -15.65 23.27
CA ALA A 30 -17.63 -15.81 22.63
C ALA A 30 -16.84 -14.48 22.56
N LYS A 31 -17.52 -13.35 22.46
CA LYS A 31 -16.89 -12.01 22.45
C LYS A 31 -16.19 -11.64 23.77
N ARG A 32 -16.61 -12.22 24.88
CA ARG A 32 -16.12 -11.89 26.22
C ARG A 32 -15.40 -13.06 26.91
N THR A 33 -15.42 -14.25 26.32
CA THR A 33 -14.83 -15.46 26.89
C THR A 33 -13.45 -15.69 26.29
N THR A 34 -12.45 -15.77 27.16
CA THR A 34 -11.08 -16.06 26.76
C THR A 34 -10.78 -17.56 26.77
N LEU A 35 -11.46 -18.33 27.64
CA LEU A 35 -11.14 -19.73 27.87
C LEU A 35 -12.38 -20.64 27.69
N PHE A 36 -12.28 -21.53 26.73
CA PHE A 36 -13.22 -22.61 26.50
C PHE A 36 -12.56 -23.94 26.83
N ALA A 37 -13.26 -24.83 27.50
CA ALA A 37 -12.74 -26.11 27.93
C ALA A 37 -13.63 -27.29 27.53
N ARG A 38 -13.04 -28.47 27.35
CA ARG A 38 -13.72 -29.71 27.02
C ARG A 38 -14.67 -29.61 25.81
N LEU A 39 -14.19 -28.94 24.76
CA LEU A 39 -14.95 -28.76 23.51
C LEU A 39 -14.90 -30.00 22.65
N ALA A 40 -16.06 -30.41 22.12
CA ALA A 40 -16.14 -31.34 20.99
C ALA A 40 -15.73 -30.63 19.68
N PRO A 41 -15.32 -31.34 18.62
CA PRO A 41 -14.94 -30.77 17.33
C PRO A 41 -15.97 -29.77 16.78
N LEU A 42 -17.25 -30.13 16.83
CA LEU A 42 -18.35 -29.28 16.35
C LEU A 42 -18.51 -27.98 17.18
N HIS A 43 -18.18 -28.00 18.47
CA HIS A 43 -18.23 -26.80 19.29
C HIS A 43 -17.16 -25.79 18.84
N LYS A 44 -15.94 -26.25 18.50
CA LYS A 44 -14.86 -25.41 17.99
C LYS A 44 -15.26 -24.76 16.66
N GLU A 45 -15.77 -25.56 15.72
CA GLU A 45 -16.27 -25.09 14.42
C GLU A 45 -17.40 -24.06 14.59
N ARG A 46 -18.37 -24.34 15.48
CA ARG A 46 -19.50 -23.45 15.75
C ARG A 46 -19.04 -22.11 16.30
N ILE A 47 -18.11 -22.07 17.26
CA ILE A 47 -17.54 -20.82 17.81
C ILE A 47 -16.84 -20.02 16.71
N VAL A 48 -15.99 -20.66 15.90
CA VAL A 48 -15.28 -20.03 14.79
C VAL A 48 -16.26 -19.42 13.79
N THR A 49 -17.28 -20.19 13.39
CA THR A 49 -18.30 -19.75 12.43
C THR A 49 -19.12 -18.56 12.95
N LEU A 50 -19.48 -18.57 14.24
CA LEU A 50 -20.22 -17.48 14.85
C LEU A 50 -19.39 -16.21 14.94
N LEU A 51 -18.11 -16.29 15.32
CA LEU A 51 -17.21 -15.14 15.34
C LEU A 51 -17.06 -14.53 13.94
N LYS A 52 -16.97 -15.35 12.89
CA LYS A 52 -16.95 -14.88 11.50
C LYS A 52 -18.26 -14.19 11.10
N ARG A 53 -19.41 -14.75 11.47
CA ARG A 53 -20.73 -14.14 11.23
C ARG A 53 -20.86 -12.76 11.87
N GLU A 54 -20.22 -12.55 13.01
CA GLU A 54 -20.14 -11.26 13.70
C GLU A 54 -19.15 -10.27 13.07
N GLY A 55 -18.50 -10.64 11.97
CA GLY A 55 -17.59 -9.78 11.19
C GLY A 55 -16.14 -9.78 11.68
N HIS A 56 -15.76 -10.74 12.52
CA HIS A 56 -14.37 -10.96 12.88
C HIS A 56 -13.64 -11.76 11.80
N VAL A 57 -12.35 -11.48 11.63
CA VAL A 57 -11.43 -12.37 10.89
C VAL A 57 -10.81 -13.31 11.89
N VAL A 58 -11.02 -14.61 11.70
CA VAL A 58 -10.70 -15.65 12.69
C VAL A 58 -9.56 -16.52 12.17
N GLY A 59 -8.42 -16.50 12.86
CA GLY A 59 -7.39 -17.52 12.75
C GLY A 59 -7.65 -18.64 13.77
N PHE A 60 -7.55 -19.88 13.36
CA PHE A 60 -7.67 -21.05 14.26
C PHE A 60 -6.40 -21.91 14.15
N MET A 61 -5.81 -22.24 15.29
CA MET A 61 -4.66 -23.13 15.35
C MET A 61 -5.00 -24.44 16.03
N GLY A 62 -4.64 -25.57 15.40
CA GLY A 62 -4.86 -26.91 15.92
C GLY A 62 -3.92 -27.93 15.32
N ASP A 63 -3.65 -29.02 16.07
CA ASP A 63 -2.71 -30.08 15.71
C ASP A 63 -3.35 -31.49 15.71
N GLY A 64 -4.60 -31.60 16.14
CA GLY A 64 -5.33 -32.84 16.31
C GLY A 64 -6.40 -33.10 15.26
N ILE A 65 -6.87 -34.34 15.17
CA ILE A 65 -7.98 -34.76 14.31
C ILE A 65 -9.24 -33.94 14.60
N ASN A 66 -9.47 -33.64 15.87
CA ASN A 66 -10.64 -32.89 16.36
C ASN A 66 -10.64 -31.41 15.97
N ASP A 67 -9.52 -30.89 15.42
CA ASP A 67 -9.38 -29.51 15.04
C ASP A 67 -9.70 -29.27 13.55
N ALA A 68 -9.71 -30.33 12.74
CA ALA A 68 -9.87 -30.21 11.29
C ALA A 68 -11.16 -29.45 10.85
N PRO A 69 -12.35 -29.66 11.47
CA PRO A 69 -13.51 -28.86 11.13
C PRO A 69 -13.34 -27.35 11.40
N ALA A 70 -12.78 -27.00 12.55
CA ALA A 70 -12.53 -25.62 12.93
C ALA A 70 -11.42 -24.95 12.09
N LEU A 71 -10.36 -25.72 11.73
CA LEU A 71 -9.31 -25.26 10.80
C LEU A 71 -9.90 -24.86 9.45
N ARG A 72 -10.81 -25.67 8.89
CA ARG A 72 -11.48 -25.39 7.61
C ARG A 72 -12.51 -24.26 7.70
N ALA A 73 -13.16 -24.11 8.86
CA ALA A 73 -14.16 -23.07 9.07
C ALA A 73 -13.54 -21.68 9.29
N ALA A 74 -12.31 -21.60 9.77
CA ALA A 74 -11.59 -20.36 10.01
C ALA A 74 -11.32 -19.60 8.70
N ASP A 75 -10.98 -18.31 8.82
CA ASP A 75 -10.45 -17.53 7.69
C ASP A 75 -9.00 -17.91 7.39
N ILE A 76 -8.26 -18.33 8.42
CA ILE A 76 -6.92 -18.87 8.31
C ILE A 76 -6.80 -20.06 9.27
N GLY A 77 -6.68 -21.28 8.72
CA GLY A 77 -6.34 -22.48 9.48
C GLY A 77 -4.82 -22.59 9.64
N ILE A 78 -4.34 -22.77 10.86
CA ILE A 78 -2.92 -22.88 11.18
C ILE A 78 -2.65 -24.21 11.87
N SER A 79 -1.66 -24.97 11.40
CA SER A 79 -1.21 -26.19 12.03
C SER A 79 0.32 -26.17 12.24
N VAL A 80 0.84 -27.21 12.84
CA VAL A 80 2.29 -27.37 13.09
C VAL A 80 2.83 -28.58 12.34
N ASP A 81 4.13 -28.59 12.04
CA ASP A 81 4.76 -29.69 11.30
C ASP A 81 4.56 -31.07 11.94
N GLY A 82 4.55 -31.15 13.26
CA GLY A 82 4.29 -32.38 14.00
C GLY A 82 2.82 -32.73 14.24
N ALA A 83 1.87 -32.05 13.57
CA ALA A 83 0.44 -32.36 13.67
C ALA A 83 0.08 -33.63 12.91
N VAL A 84 -1.12 -34.17 13.21
CA VAL A 84 -1.67 -35.30 12.44
C VAL A 84 -2.00 -34.85 11.00
N ASP A 85 -1.89 -35.78 10.05
CA ASP A 85 -2.04 -35.49 8.63
C ASP A 85 -3.35 -34.74 8.29
N ILE A 86 -4.47 -35.17 8.88
CA ILE A 86 -5.76 -34.54 8.64
C ILE A 86 -5.82 -33.06 9.11
N ALA A 87 -5.11 -32.70 10.16
CA ALA A 87 -5.01 -31.33 10.63
C ALA A 87 -4.11 -30.51 9.69
N ARG A 88 -2.99 -31.10 9.22
CA ARG A 88 -2.09 -30.46 8.24
C ARG A 88 -2.79 -30.21 6.91
N GLU A 89 -3.58 -31.18 6.42
CA GLU A 89 -4.38 -31.03 5.18
C GLU A 89 -5.51 -30.00 5.30
N ALA A 90 -6.02 -29.78 6.52
CA ALA A 90 -7.08 -28.83 6.79
C ALA A 90 -6.57 -27.39 7.00
N ALA A 91 -5.28 -27.21 7.20
CA ALA A 91 -4.66 -25.92 7.49
C ALA A 91 -4.17 -25.22 6.22
N ASP A 92 -4.25 -23.87 6.23
CA ASP A 92 -3.70 -23.01 5.18
C ASP A 92 -2.22 -22.74 5.40
N ILE A 93 -1.78 -22.74 6.67
CA ILE A 93 -0.40 -22.46 7.08
C ILE A 93 0.10 -23.58 8.01
N ILE A 94 1.31 -24.03 7.78
CA ILE A 94 2.00 -24.99 8.65
C ILE A 94 3.22 -24.31 9.27
N LEU A 95 3.24 -24.17 10.60
CA LEU A 95 4.38 -23.68 11.33
C LEU A 95 5.43 -24.80 11.43
N LEU A 96 6.63 -24.55 10.93
CA LEU A 96 7.75 -25.51 10.99
C LEU A 96 8.34 -25.63 12.39
N GLU A 97 8.17 -24.61 13.22
CA GLU A 97 8.59 -24.60 14.62
C GLU A 97 7.39 -24.58 15.55
N LYS A 98 7.43 -25.40 16.61
CA LYS A 98 6.38 -25.44 17.65
C LYS A 98 6.51 -24.27 18.64
N SER A 99 6.41 -23.04 18.12
CA SER A 99 6.54 -21.84 18.93
C SER A 99 5.44 -20.84 18.60
N LEU A 100 4.73 -20.38 19.63
CA LEU A 100 3.73 -19.29 19.48
C LEU A 100 4.41 -17.96 19.12
N MET A 101 5.68 -17.79 19.39
CA MET A 101 6.45 -16.60 18.98
C MET A 101 6.54 -16.50 17.47
N VAL A 102 6.71 -17.65 16.78
CA VAL A 102 6.69 -17.69 15.30
C VAL A 102 5.36 -17.26 14.74
N LEU A 103 4.26 -17.61 15.41
CA LEU A 103 2.92 -17.15 15.02
C LEU A 103 2.78 -15.62 15.20
N GLU A 104 3.26 -15.08 16.33
CA GLU A 104 3.25 -13.64 16.58
C GLU A 104 4.06 -12.88 15.52
N GLU A 105 5.28 -13.33 15.23
CA GLU A 105 6.12 -12.78 14.16
C GLU A 105 5.41 -12.84 12.79
N GLY A 106 4.77 -13.95 12.49
CA GLY A 106 3.98 -14.12 11.26
C GLY A 106 2.81 -13.13 11.15
N VAL A 107 2.10 -12.86 12.24
CA VAL A 107 1.03 -11.85 12.28
C VAL A 107 1.59 -10.45 12.06
N ILE A 108 2.70 -10.10 12.70
CA ILE A 108 3.34 -8.79 12.55
C ILE A 108 3.84 -8.61 11.10
N GLU A 109 4.48 -9.62 10.53
CA GLU A 109 4.99 -9.57 9.17
C GLU A 109 3.86 -9.53 8.13
N GLY A 110 2.77 -10.25 8.36
CA GLY A 110 1.56 -10.15 7.56
C GLY A 110 0.96 -8.74 7.57
N ARG A 111 0.89 -8.08 8.73
CA ARG A 111 0.44 -6.69 8.84
C ARG A 111 1.37 -5.73 8.12
N ARG A 112 2.69 -5.94 8.20
CA ARG A 112 3.70 -5.14 7.48
C ARG A 112 3.56 -5.28 5.97
N THR A 113 3.43 -6.51 5.49
CA THR A 113 3.21 -6.81 4.07
C THR A 113 1.93 -6.16 3.56
N PHE A 114 0.83 -6.28 4.29
CA PHE A 114 -0.45 -5.67 3.92
C PHE A 114 -0.37 -4.14 3.90
N ALA A 115 0.29 -3.52 4.87
CA ALA A 115 0.51 -2.08 4.89
C ALA A 115 1.33 -1.61 3.67
N ASN A 116 2.40 -2.33 3.30
CA ASN A 116 3.19 -2.04 2.11
C ASN A 116 2.38 -2.21 0.81
N MET A 117 1.53 -3.24 0.73
CA MET A 117 0.61 -3.42 -0.39
C MET A 117 -0.38 -2.25 -0.51
N LEU A 118 -0.96 -1.78 0.59
CA LEU A 118 -1.84 -0.61 0.60
C LEU A 118 -1.11 0.67 0.16
N LYS A 119 0.14 0.87 0.58
CA LYS A 119 0.97 1.98 0.10
C LYS A 119 1.08 1.94 -1.43
N TYR A 120 1.49 0.80 -1.99
CA TYR A 120 1.64 0.61 -3.44
C TYR A 120 0.35 0.96 -4.19
N ILE A 121 -0.78 0.42 -3.75
CA ILE A 121 -2.07 0.64 -4.40
C ILE A 121 -2.48 2.12 -4.35
N LYS A 122 -2.33 2.78 -3.20
CA LYS A 122 -2.64 4.22 -3.05
C LYS A 122 -1.76 5.08 -3.95
N MET A 123 -0.47 4.78 -4.02
CA MET A 123 0.50 5.48 -4.86
C MET A 123 0.14 5.35 -6.34
N THR A 124 0.00 4.13 -6.82
CA THR A 124 -0.27 3.83 -8.24
C THR A 124 -1.62 4.41 -8.68
N ALA A 125 -2.66 4.22 -7.87
CA ALA A 125 -3.99 4.72 -8.19
C ALA A 125 -4.03 6.26 -8.26
N SER A 126 -3.40 6.96 -7.30
CA SER A 126 -3.36 8.42 -7.26
C SER A 126 -2.54 8.99 -8.42
N SER A 127 -1.40 8.37 -8.73
CA SER A 127 -0.52 8.79 -9.83
C SER A 127 -1.21 8.64 -11.19
N ASN A 128 -1.82 7.49 -11.45
CA ASN A 128 -2.54 7.25 -12.70
C ASN A 128 -3.73 8.21 -12.87
N PHE A 129 -4.47 8.50 -11.80
CA PHE A 129 -5.57 9.45 -11.84
C PHE A 129 -5.07 10.87 -12.20
N GLY A 130 -3.97 11.31 -11.58
CA GLY A 130 -3.33 12.60 -11.89
C GLY A 130 -2.88 12.68 -13.35
N ASN A 131 -2.17 11.66 -13.84
CA ASN A 131 -1.67 11.63 -15.21
C ASN A 131 -2.79 11.73 -16.25
N VAL A 132 -3.86 10.96 -16.10
CA VAL A 132 -5.01 11.01 -17.03
C VAL A 132 -5.63 12.41 -17.06
N PHE A 133 -5.79 13.03 -15.89
CA PHE A 133 -6.34 14.38 -15.81
C PHE A 133 -5.42 15.41 -16.48
N SER A 134 -4.12 15.32 -16.26
CA SER A 134 -3.11 16.22 -16.87
C SER A 134 -3.07 16.09 -18.39
N VAL A 135 -3.14 14.85 -18.92
CA VAL A 135 -3.23 14.60 -20.39
C VAL A 135 -4.48 15.26 -20.96
N LEU A 136 -5.64 15.12 -20.30
CA LEU A 136 -6.89 15.72 -20.76
C LEU A 136 -6.79 17.26 -20.81
N VAL A 137 -6.26 17.87 -19.76
CA VAL A 137 -6.08 19.33 -19.71
C VAL A 137 -5.12 19.79 -20.81
N ALA A 138 -3.96 19.18 -20.94
CA ALA A 138 -2.97 19.56 -21.94
C ALA A 138 -3.52 19.39 -23.38
N SER A 139 -4.23 18.30 -23.65
CA SER A 139 -4.82 18.02 -24.97
C SER A 139 -5.89 19.00 -25.40
N ALA A 140 -6.49 19.75 -24.46
CA ALA A 140 -7.48 20.78 -24.76
C ALA A 140 -6.85 22.08 -25.33
N PHE A 141 -5.57 22.34 -25.06
CA PHE A 141 -4.90 23.59 -25.39
C PHE A 141 -3.75 23.44 -26.39
N LEU A 142 -3.07 22.29 -26.41
CA LEU A 142 -1.90 22.07 -27.24
C LEU A 142 -2.30 21.68 -28.67
N PRO A 143 -1.62 22.20 -29.69
CA PRO A 143 -1.80 21.82 -31.10
C PRO A 143 -1.15 20.48 -31.47
N PHE A 144 -0.53 19.79 -30.49
CA PHE A 144 0.14 18.51 -30.64
C PHE A 144 -0.13 17.62 -29.42
N LEU A 145 0.24 16.33 -29.50
CA LEU A 145 0.11 15.42 -28.37
C LEU A 145 1.06 15.85 -27.22
N PRO A 146 0.53 16.08 -26.02
CA PRO A 146 1.34 16.54 -24.89
C PRO A 146 2.40 15.52 -24.46
N MET A 147 2.15 14.24 -24.69
CA MET A 147 3.08 13.14 -24.46
C MET A 147 2.78 12.01 -25.46
N LEU A 148 3.81 11.40 -26.01
CA LEU A 148 3.64 10.25 -26.91
C LEU A 148 3.32 8.99 -26.11
N PRO A 149 2.60 8.02 -26.70
CA PRO A 149 2.35 6.73 -26.05
C PRO A 149 3.65 6.01 -25.62
N LEU A 150 4.73 6.16 -26.39
CA LEU A 150 6.05 5.62 -26.05
C LEU A 150 6.60 6.25 -24.76
N HIS A 151 6.44 7.55 -24.58
CA HIS A 151 6.89 8.25 -23.38
C HIS A 151 6.11 7.78 -22.15
N LEU A 152 4.77 7.64 -22.26
CA LEU A 152 3.92 7.12 -21.20
C LEU A 152 4.31 5.68 -20.81
N LEU A 153 4.61 4.84 -21.80
CA LEU A 153 5.05 3.47 -21.55
C LEU A 153 6.37 3.43 -20.79
N ILE A 154 7.37 4.22 -21.21
CA ILE A 154 8.68 4.27 -20.57
C ILE A 154 8.55 4.85 -19.16
N GLN A 155 7.77 5.93 -19.01
CA GLN A 155 7.54 6.57 -17.71
C GLN A 155 6.89 5.61 -16.72
N ASN A 156 5.84 4.89 -17.14
CA ASN A 156 5.17 3.90 -16.32
C ASN A 156 6.12 2.75 -15.96
N LEU A 157 6.90 2.23 -16.91
CA LEU A 157 7.87 1.17 -16.66
C LEU A 157 8.93 1.61 -15.63
N LEU A 158 9.50 2.80 -15.79
CA LEU A 158 10.47 3.35 -14.84
C LEU A 158 9.84 3.56 -13.46
N TYR A 159 8.61 4.05 -13.42
CA TYR A 159 7.86 4.22 -12.18
C TYR A 159 7.61 2.87 -11.49
N ASP A 160 7.16 1.86 -12.23
CA ASP A 160 6.95 0.50 -11.70
C ASP A 160 8.25 -0.09 -11.14
N VAL A 161 9.38 0.08 -11.85
CA VAL A 161 10.71 -0.33 -11.37
C VAL A 161 11.04 0.39 -10.05
N SER A 162 10.72 1.67 -9.90
CA SER A 162 10.96 2.40 -8.66
C SER A 162 10.20 1.82 -7.46
N GLN A 163 9.08 1.14 -7.72
CA GLN A 163 8.18 0.60 -6.69
C GLN A 163 8.46 -0.86 -6.33
N VAL A 164 9.30 -1.59 -7.10
CA VAL A 164 9.65 -2.99 -6.82
C VAL A 164 10.19 -3.19 -5.40
N ALA A 165 10.81 -2.17 -4.83
CA ALA A 165 11.35 -2.22 -3.48
C ALA A 165 10.35 -1.87 -2.35
N ILE A 166 9.09 -1.53 -2.65
CA ILE A 166 8.06 -1.21 -1.64
C ILE A 166 7.82 -2.36 -0.65
N PRO A 167 7.78 -3.65 -1.05
CA PRO A 167 7.61 -4.75 -0.10
C PRO A 167 8.65 -4.77 1.03
N PHE A 168 9.83 -4.22 0.79
CA PHE A 168 10.93 -4.15 1.77
C PHE A 168 10.96 -2.81 2.52
N ASP A 169 9.98 -1.94 2.31
CA ASP A 169 9.95 -0.63 2.95
C ASP A 169 9.58 -0.72 4.42
N ASN A 170 10.10 0.21 5.20
CA ASN A 170 9.79 0.37 6.62
C ASN A 170 8.31 0.77 6.77
N VAL A 171 7.63 0.13 7.71
CA VAL A 171 6.25 0.44 8.10
C VAL A 171 6.27 1.12 9.45
N ASP A 172 5.52 2.20 9.60
CA ASP A 172 5.39 2.91 10.87
C ASP A 172 4.67 2.01 11.89
N ASP A 173 5.14 1.98 13.15
CA ASP A 173 4.62 1.08 14.21
C ASP A 173 3.10 1.22 14.42
N GLU A 174 2.56 2.42 14.22
CA GLU A 174 1.13 2.71 14.33
C GLU A 174 0.28 1.89 13.33
N GLN A 175 0.85 1.55 12.17
CA GLN A 175 0.18 0.77 11.12
C GLN A 175 0.21 -0.74 11.41
N ILE A 176 1.13 -1.20 12.25
CA ILE A 176 1.30 -2.61 12.62
C ILE A 176 0.47 -2.97 13.85
N GLN A 177 0.22 -2.00 14.75
CA GLN A 177 -0.49 -2.23 16.01
C GLN A 177 -1.90 -2.78 15.84
N LYS A 178 -2.59 -2.38 14.77
CA LYS A 178 -3.96 -2.82 14.47
C LYS A 178 -4.05 -3.42 13.07
N PRO A 179 -4.87 -4.48 12.90
CA PRO A 179 -5.12 -5.02 11.57
C PRO A 179 -5.82 -3.97 10.70
N GLN A 180 -5.31 -3.79 9.50
CA GLN A 180 -5.91 -2.92 8.49
C GLN A 180 -6.88 -3.73 7.62
N ARG A 181 -7.89 -3.06 7.06
CA ARG A 181 -8.86 -3.67 6.14
C ARG A 181 -8.80 -2.97 4.79
N TRP A 182 -9.04 -3.75 3.74
CA TRP A 182 -9.25 -3.20 2.42
C TRP A 182 -10.56 -2.40 2.38
N ASN A 183 -10.46 -1.12 2.01
CA ASN A 183 -11.62 -0.25 1.88
C ASN A 183 -11.58 0.52 0.55
N PRO A 184 -12.34 0.08 -0.48
CA PRO A 184 -12.37 0.76 -1.78
C PRO A 184 -12.82 2.22 -1.72
N SER A 185 -13.74 2.55 -0.80
CA SER A 185 -14.22 3.93 -0.64
C SER A 185 -13.12 4.86 -0.10
N GLU A 186 -12.24 4.35 0.74
CA GLU A 186 -11.08 5.08 1.23
C GLU A 186 -10.07 5.32 0.12
N LEU A 187 -9.80 4.30 -0.70
CA LEU A 187 -8.93 4.43 -1.87
C LEU A 187 -9.46 5.49 -2.84
N GLY A 188 -10.76 5.47 -3.18
CA GLY A 188 -11.39 6.47 -4.04
C GLY A 188 -11.25 7.89 -3.48
N ARG A 189 -11.47 8.05 -2.17
CA ARG A 189 -11.27 9.33 -1.49
C ARG A 189 -9.81 9.78 -1.55
N PHE A 190 -8.87 8.87 -1.31
CA PHE A 190 -7.44 9.15 -1.38
C PHE A 190 -7.04 9.63 -2.79
N MET A 191 -7.51 8.96 -3.85
CA MET A 191 -7.29 9.35 -5.25
C MET A 191 -7.79 10.78 -5.54
N VAL A 192 -9.00 11.12 -5.08
CA VAL A 192 -9.59 12.45 -5.30
C VAL A 192 -8.82 13.57 -4.57
N PHE A 193 -8.23 13.27 -3.40
CA PHE A 193 -7.44 14.25 -2.66
C PHE A 193 -6.01 14.40 -3.20
N PHE A 194 -5.35 13.32 -3.53
CA PHE A 194 -3.92 13.33 -3.88
C PHE A 194 -3.66 13.36 -5.40
N GLY A 195 -4.54 12.78 -6.21
CA GLY A 195 -4.40 12.80 -7.67
C GLY A 195 -4.34 14.20 -8.27
N PRO A 196 -5.27 15.11 -7.96
CA PRO A 196 -5.25 16.47 -8.52
C PRO A 196 -4.04 17.31 -8.11
N ILE A 197 -3.34 16.93 -7.01
CA ILE A 197 -2.15 17.68 -6.60
C ILE A 197 -1.06 17.59 -7.66
N SER A 198 -0.78 16.39 -8.21
CA SER A 198 0.21 16.24 -9.27
C SER A 198 -0.19 17.06 -10.50
N SER A 199 -1.47 17.03 -10.88
CA SER A 199 -1.96 17.76 -12.04
C SER A 199 -1.80 19.29 -11.93
N ILE A 200 -1.84 19.85 -10.73
CA ILE A 200 -1.55 21.28 -10.53
C ILE A 200 -0.11 21.58 -10.97
N PHE A 201 0.86 20.72 -10.62
CA PHE A 201 2.26 20.92 -10.95
C PHE A 201 2.58 20.54 -12.39
N ASP A 202 1.88 19.55 -12.96
CA ASP A 202 1.90 19.30 -14.41
C ASP A 202 1.45 20.55 -15.18
N ILE A 203 0.33 21.17 -14.79
CA ILE A 203 -0.18 22.39 -15.42
C ILE A 203 0.83 23.55 -15.25
N LEU A 204 1.48 23.67 -14.09
CA LEU A 204 2.54 24.67 -13.92
C LEU A 204 3.72 24.41 -14.87
N THR A 205 4.07 23.15 -15.07
CA THR A 205 5.09 22.75 -16.05
C THR A 205 4.62 23.07 -17.48
N PHE A 206 3.36 22.86 -17.83
CA PHE A 206 2.80 23.25 -19.14
C PHE A 206 2.88 24.76 -19.33
N CYS A 207 2.53 25.54 -18.33
CA CYS A 207 2.64 27.00 -18.36
C CYS A 207 4.10 27.44 -18.53
N LEU A 208 5.02 26.82 -17.81
CA LEU A 208 6.46 27.07 -17.91
C LEU A 208 6.96 26.80 -19.34
N MET A 209 6.63 25.63 -19.89
CA MET A 209 7.03 25.25 -21.25
C MET A 209 6.40 26.15 -22.31
N TRP A 210 5.15 26.57 -22.11
CA TRP A 210 4.41 27.43 -23.03
C TRP A 210 4.97 28.86 -23.05
N TRP A 211 5.12 29.50 -21.90
CA TRP A 211 5.45 30.93 -21.83
C TRP A 211 6.93 31.24 -21.69
N VAL A 212 7.66 30.45 -20.94
CA VAL A 212 9.10 30.70 -20.69
C VAL A 212 9.96 30.06 -21.78
N PHE A 213 9.68 28.81 -22.14
CA PHE A 213 10.43 28.08 -23.16
C PHE A 213 9.82 28.17 -24.55
N GLN A 214 8.65 28.80 -24.70
CA GLN A 214 7.92 29.01 -25.95
C GLN A 214 7.71 27.72 -26.77
N ALA A 215 7.58 26.60 -26.07
CA ALA A 215 7.37 25.28 -26.66
C ALA A 215 5.87 25.02 -26.94
N ASN A 216 5.21 25.98 -27.58
CA ASN A 216 3.77 26.00 -27.86
C ASN A 216 3.43 25.79 -29.34
N VAL A 217 4.42 25.46 -30.15
CA VAL A 217 4.28 25.21 -31.60
C VAL A 217 4.72 23.77 -31.92
N PRO A 218 4.21 23.17 -33.02
CA PRO A 218 4.55 21.79 -33.40
C PRO A 218 6.07 21.53 -33.54
N GLU A 219 6.83 22.52 -33.96
CA GLU A 219 8.28 22.42 -34.14
C GLU A 219 9.02 22.26 -32.80
N ALA A 220 8.43 22.74 -31.69
CA ALA A 220 8.96 22.63 -30.36
C ALA A 220 8.30 21.55 -29.49
N GLN A 221 7.45 20.69 -30.09
CA GLN A 221 6.73 19.64 -29.37
C GLN A 221 7.67 18.71 -28.58
N THR A 222 8.81 18.34 -29.15
CA THR A 222 9.79 17.44 -28.51
C THR A 222 10.37 18.07 -27.25
N LEU A 223 10.59 19.38 -27.25
CA LEU A 223 11.05 20.10 -26.08
C LEU A 223 9.99 20.07 -24.96
N PHE A 224 8.73 20.35 -25.32
CA PHE A 224 7.61 20.30 -24.38
C PHE A 224 7.46 18.91 -23.76
N GLN A 225 7.44 17.88 -24.61
CA GLN A 225 7.30 16.47 -24.20
C GLN A 225 8.46 16.04 -23.30
N SER A 226 9.70 16.45 -23.59
CA SER A 226 10.87 16.14 -22.76
C SER A 226 10.80 16.82 -21.40
N GLY A 227 10.32 18.07 -21.34
CA GLY A 227 10.14 18.81 -20.10
C GLY A 227 9.15 18.12 -19.20
N TRP A 228 7.95 17.80 -19.72
CA TRP A 228 6.94 17.12 -18.93
C TRP A 228 7.33 15.67 -18.61
N PHE A 229 8.03 14.97 -19.49
CA PHE A 229 8.52 13.62 -19.22
C PHE A 229 9.42 13.58 -17.97
N ILE A 230 10.40 14.49 -17.86
CA ILE A 230 11.28 14.55 -16.68
C ILE A 230 10.49 14.95 -15.44
N GLU A 231 9.71 16.02 -15.50
CA GLU A 231 8.93 16.50 -14.35
C GLU A 231 7.98 15.42 -13.86
N GLY A 232 7.18 14.83 -14.74
CA GLY A 232 6.20 13.81 -14.40
C GLY A 232 6.84 12.54 -13.80
N LEU A 233 7.99 12.09 -14.33
CA LEU A 233 8.70 10.95 -13.75
C LEU A 233 9.25 11.28 -12.36
N LEU A 234 9.82 12.47 -12.16
CA LEU A 234 10.39 12.86 -10.88
C LEU A 234 9.29 13.09 -9.84
N SER A 235 8.21 13.77 -10.17
CA SER A 235 7.07 13.99 -9.27
C SER A 235 6.42 12.69 -8.85
N GLN A 236 6.18 11.76 -9.79
CA GLN A 236 5.66 10.41 -9.50
C GLN A 236 6.59 9.59 -8.63
N THR A 237 7.91 9.69 -8.82
CA THR A 237 8.88 8.97 -8.00
C THR A 237 8.99 9.57 -6.60
N LEU A 238 8.92 10.90 -6.48
CA LEU A 238 8.96 11.59 -5.18
C LEU A 238 7.71 11.35 -4.33
N ILE A 239 6.53 11.21 -4.96
CA ILE A 239 5.29 10.94 -4.22
C ILE A 239 5.38 9.65 -3.42
N VAL A 240 6.14 8.64 -3.88
CA VAL A 240 6.40 7.40 -3.17
C VAL A 240 6.90 7.71 -1.76
N HIS A 241 7.87 8.62 -1.63
CA HIS A 241 8.40 9.02 -0.33
C HIS A 241 7.42 9.85 0.50
N MET A 242 6.58 10.66 -0.17
CA MET A 242 5.64 11.56 0.51
C MET A 242 4.46 10.83 1.15
N ILE A 243 3.88 9.84 0.45
CA ILE A 243 2.65 9.18 0.89
C ILE A 243 2.86 7.79 1.53
N ARG A 244 4.10 7.29 1.60
CA ARG A 244 4.42 6.02 2.28
C ARG A 244 4.21 6.07 3.79
N THR A 245 4.23 7.25 4.39
CA THR A 245 4.17 7.47 5.84
C THR A 245 3.27 8.65 6.17
N ARG A 246 2.62 8.59 7.33
CA ARG A 246 1.91 9.75 7.90
C ARG A 246 2.87 10.85 8.35
N ARG A 247 4.09 10.48 8.76
CA ARG A 247 5.11 11.36 9.32
C ARG A 247 5.75 12.23 8.24
N ILE A 248 6.61 13.17 8.62
CA ILE A 248 7.39 13.98 7.67
C ILE A 248 8.45 13.07 7.02
N PRO A 249 8.41 12.90 5.69
CA PRO A 249 9.37 12.07 4.98
C PRO A 249 10.80 12.58 5.19
N PHE A 250 11.77 11.67 5.09
CA PHE A 250 13.21 11.90 5.25
C PHE A 250 13.66 12.35 6.65
N VAL A 251 12.79 13.04 7.41
CA VAL A 251 13.11 13.56 8.75
C VAL A 251 12.63 12.63 9.84
N GLN A 252 11.33 12.33 9.87
CA GLN A 252 10.68 11.52 10.92
C GLN A 252 10.51 10.04 10.53
N SER A 253 10.40 9.75 9.24
CA SER A 253 10.30 8.39 8.73
C SER A 253 11.15 8.26 7.49
N ARG A 254 12.13 7.36 7.53
CA ARG A 254 13.03 7.11 6.41
C ARG A 254 12.59 5.86 5.66
N ALA A 255 12.63 5.94 4.33
CA ALA A 255 12.45 4.80 3.48
C ALA A 255 13.56 3.77 3.72
N ALA A 256 13.23 2.49 3.52
CA ALA A 256 14.25 1.46 3.51
C ALA A 256 15.27 1.74 2.38
N TRP A 257 16.53 1.35 2.63
CA TRP A 257 17.61 1.62 1.67
C TRP A 257 17.33 1.12 0.25
N PRO A 258 16.75 -0.11 0.04
CA PRO A 258 16.43 -0.56 -1.30
C PRO A 258 15.44 0.35 -2.04
N LEU A 259 14.41 0.86 -1.34
CA LEU A 259 13.44 1.77 -1.93
C LEU A 259 14.08 3.12 -2.27
N PHE A 260 14.90 3.66 -1.38
CA PHE A 260 15.60 4.93 -1.63
C PHE A 260 16.58 4.80 -2.81
N ALA A 261 17.35 3.74 -2.88
CA ALA A 261 18.30 3.52 -3.96
C ALA A 261 17.59 3.34 -5.32
N MET A 262 16.53 2.54 -5.36
CA MET A 262 15.74 2.32 -6.58
C MET A 262 15.12 3.61 -7.11
N THR A 263 14.48 4.39 -6.24
CA THR A 263 13.88 5.67 -6.63
C THR A 263 14.93 6.66 -7.13
N LEU A 264 16.08 6.73 -6.47
CA LEU A 264 17.19 7.59 -6.89
C LEU A 264 17.73 7.19 -8.27
N VAL A 265 17.94 5.88 -8.51
CA VAL A 265 18.41 5.38 -9.81
C VAL A 265 17.41 5.72 -10.91
N VAL A 266 16.11 5.50 -10.69
CA VAL A 266 15.07 5.82 -11.65
C VAL A 266 15.03 7.33 -11.96
N MET A 267 15.14 8.19 -10.95
CA MET A 267 15.20 9.63 -11.16
C MET A 267 16.42 10.06 -11.99
N LEU A 268 17.60 9.49 -11.70
CA LEU A 268 18.81 9.76 -12.46
C LEU A 268 18.70 9.26 -13.91
N VAL A 269 18.16 8.08 -14.12
CA VAL A 269 17.90 7.55 -15.48
C VAL A 269 16.93 8.46 -16.23
N GLY A 270 15.82 8.88 -15.60
CA GLY A 270 14.84 9.78 -16.19
C GLY A 270 15.43 11.13 -16.64
N ILE A 271 16.29 11.71 -15.80
CA ILE A 271 17.00 12.96 -16.13
C ILE A 271 18.01 12.72 -17.29
N ALA A 272 18.69 11.57 -17.28
CA ALA A 272 19.73 11.28 -18.27
C ALA A 272 19.16 10.91 -19.65
N LEU A 273 17.96 10.33 -19.74
CA LEU A 273 17.39 9.83 -21.01
C LEU A 273 17.37 10.88 -22.12
N PRO A 274 16.87 12.13 -21.93
CA PRO A 274 16.88 13.16 -22.98
C PRO A 274 18.28 13.61 -23.42
N PHE A 275 19.31 13.34 -22.62
CA PHE A 275 20.72 13.68 -22.92
C PHE A 275 21.50 12.49 -23.45
N SER A 276 20.88 11.31 -23.54
CA SER A 276 21.51 10.06 -23.95
C SER A 276 21.47 9.90 -25.47
N PRO A 277 22.30 8.99 -26.06
CA PRO A 277 22.20 8.62 -27.46
C PRO A 277 20.83 8.01 -27.84
N LEU A 278 20.07 7.54 -26.87
CA LEU A 278 18.72 6.98 -27.06
C LEU A 278 17.65 8.06 -27.26
N ALA A 279 17.93 9.32 -26.93
CA ALA A 279 16.97 10.41 -27.01
C ALA A 279 16.30 10.53 -28.37
N GLY A 280 17.06 10.40 -29.46
CA GLY A 280 16.53 10.44 -30.82
C GLY A 280 15.54 9.32 -31.12
N TYR A 281 15.81 8.09 -30.68
CA TYR A 281 14.89 6.95 -30.85
C TYR A 281 13.63 7.10 -29.99
N LEU A 282 13.77 7.73 -28.82
CA LEU A 282 12.67 7.97 -27.91
C LEU A 282 11.92 9.27 -28.23
N GLN A 283 12.29 10.00 -29.26
CA GLN A 283 11.73 11.31 -29.61
C GLN A 283 11.77 12.28 -28.42
N LEU A 284 12.85 12.24 -27.65
CA LEU A 284 13.18 13.17 -26.58
C LEU A 284 14.33 14.08 -27.03
N GLN A 285 14.43 15.27 -26.44
CA GLN A 285 15.51 16.19 -26.69
C GLN A 285 16.07 16.73 -25.38
N ALA A 286 17.37 17.06 -25.39
CA ALA A 286 18.06 17.65 -24.27
C ALA A 286 17.40 18.99 -23.88
N LEU A 287 17.11 19.13 -22.58
CA LEU A 287 16.55 20.37 -22.05
C LEU A 287 17.65 21.40 -21.75
N PRO A 288 17.36 22.71 -21.93
CA PRO A 288 18.31 23.76 -21.54
C PRO A 288 18.55 23.72 -20.02
N LEU A 289 19.78 24.04 -19.60
CA LEU A 289 20.14 24.03 -18.18
C LEU A 289 19.29 24.99 -17.33
N SER A 290 18.74 26.03 -17.95
CA SER A 290 17.80 26.97 -17.30
C SER A 290 16.46 26.33 -16.89
N TYR A 291 16.13 25.14 -17.40
CA TYR A 291 14.94 24.40 -17.01
C TYR A 291 15.05 23.84 -15.58
N PHE A 292 16.22 23.35 -15.18
CA PHE A 292 16.39 22.63 -13.92
C PHE A 292 16.12 23.44 -12.65
N PRO A 293 16.45 24.74 -12.54
CA PRO A 293 16.02 25.56 -11.41
C PRO A 293 14.49 25.62 -11.25
N TRP A 294 13.77 25.73 -12.37
CA TRP A 294 12.31 25.72 -12.37
C TRP A 294 11.76 24.35 -11.97
N LEU A 295 12.35 23.29 -12.49
CA LEU A 295 11.98 21.92 -12.10
C LEU A 295 12.13 21.70 -10.59
N ILE A 296 13.25 22.14 -10.00
CA ILE A 296 13.48 22.05 -8.55
C ILE A 296 12.41 22.83 -7.78
N ALA A 297 12.06 24.04 -8.23
CA ALA A 297 11.03 24.86 -7.60
C ALA A 297 9.64 24.18 -7.66
N ILE A 298 9.29 23.61 -8.82
CA ILE A 298 8.03 22.86 -9.04
C ILE A 298 7.98 21.66 -8.11
N LEU A 299 9.03 20.83 -8.08
CA LEU A 299 9.09 19.64 -7.22
C LEU A 299 9.06 20.00 -5.73
N ALA A 300 9.74 21.06 -5.31
CA ALA A 300 9.68 21.54 -3.92
C ALA A 300 8.28 22.03 -3.55
N GLY A 301 7.62 22.76 -4.45
CA GLY A 301 6.22 23.17 -4.30
C GLY A 301 5.29 21.96 -4.18
N TYR A 302 5.46 20.94 -5.05
CA TYR A 302 4.72 19.71 -5.05
C TYR A 302 4.85 18.96 -3.72
N MET A 303 6.08 18.78 -3.24
CA MET A 303 6.32 18.10 -1.95
C MET A 303 5.68 18.88 -0.79
N THR A 304 5.78 20.21 -0.81
CA THR A 304 5.23 21.08 0.25
C THR A 304 3.69 20.98 0.26
N LEU A 305 3.04 21.15 -0.90
CA LEU A 305 1.58 21.05 -0.99
C LEU A 305 1.09 19.65 -0.61
N THR A 306 1.76 18.61 -1.08
CA THR A 306 1.43 17.22 -0.71
C THR A 306 1.52 17.02 0.80
N GLN A 307 2.55 17.56 1.46
CA GLN A 307 2.70 17.45 2.93
C GLN A 307 1.58 18.21 3.66
N MET A 308 1.18 19.39 3.19
CA MET A 308 0.07 20.14 3.77
C MET A 308 -1.27 19.41 3.64
N VAL A 309 -1.57 18.91 2.43
CA VAL A 309 -2.79 18.14 2.16
C VAL A 309 -2.80 16.84 2.95
N LYS A 310 -1.66 16.16 3.07
CA LYS A 310 -1.50 14.96 3.91
C LYS A 310 -1.82 15.26 5.38
N GLY A 311 -1.33 16.38 5.90
CA GLY A 311 -1.66 16.81 7.26
C GLY A 311 -3.15 17.06 7.48
N PHE A 312 -3.81 17.72 6.54
CA PHE A 312 -5.25 17.95 6.56
C PHE A 312 -6.03 16.62 6.44
N TYR A 313 -5.71 15.80 5.46
CA TYR A 313 -6.34 14.50 5.23
C TYR A 313 -6.27 13.60 6.46
N SER A 314 -5.07 13.47 7.03
CA SER A 314 -4.83 12.63 8.20
C SER A 314 -5.61 13.08 9.45
N ARG A 315 -5.79 14.41 9.65
CA ARG A 315 -6.60 14.94 10.77
C ARG A 315 -8.09 14.70 10.55
N ARG A 316 -8.57 14.73 9.32
CA ARG A 316 -10.01 14.67 9.00
C ARG A 316 -10.53 13.25 8.84
N TYR A 317 -9.73 12.36 8.23
CA TYR A 317 -10.16 11.02 7.82
C TYR A 317 -9.32 9.90 8.47
N GLY A 318 -8.26 10.23 9.19
CA GLY A 318 -7.27 9.27 9.64
C GLY A 318 -6.25 8.94 8.54
N TRP A 319 -5.23 8.18 8.89
CA TRP A 319 -4.24 7.65 7.97
C TRP A 319 -4.17 6.13 8.18
N GLN A 320 -4.73 5.38 7.28
CA GLN A 320 -4.67 3.93 7.26
C GLN A 320 -3.68 3.47 6.20
#